data_76900ba08c689f5990a10920340a7e82
#
_entry.id   76900ba08c689f5990a10920340a7e82
#
_cell.length_a   1.000
_cell.length_b   1.000
_cell.length_c   1.000
_cell.angle_alpha   90.00
_cell.angle_beta   90.00
_cell.angle_gamma   90.00
#
_symmetry.space_group_name_H-M   'P 1'
#
loop_
_entity.id
_entity.type
_entity.pdbx_description
1 polymer ?
#
loop_
_entity_poly.entity_id
_entity_poly.type
_entity_poly.pdbx_seq_one_letter_code
_entity_poly.pdbx_strand_id
1 'polypeptide(L)'
;PFSGPLSTQSARQAFRVARALTAFAKNTGYLEREPGVLVKNFRVPRHARVERYLGPATIAYVDAAIAALPRAPGQETRSAARDHFLFVAFVTTGARLSEIAQASMGAIHLEADDRWWLHVVGKGDKPRRLPVCDEMLACFQVYRQAFSLAPTTHRHDTTPLVLSVRRRVPTAIGAEATANTITGLFTQAADLAAIEGKLDAEGALRKASAHWLRHEMLTSLVNHTGDLKLGQDHAGHENISTTGGYLHRGEVDRHDAVLDVMNTRRGRTR
;
A
#
# COMPACT_ATOMS: atom_id res chain seq x y z
N PRO A 1 17.56 -20.49 -6.82
CA PRO A 1 18.86 -20.08 -7.35
C PRO A 1 18.77 -18.66 -7.90
N PHE A 2 19.74 -17.80 -7.55
CA PHE A 2 19.81 -16.43 -8.07
C PHE A 2 20.20 -16.50 -9.56
N SER A 3 19.39 -15.86 -10.41
CA SER A 3 19.58 -15.86 -11.87
C SER A 3 20.51 -14.76 -12.39
N GLY A 4 21.31 -14.13 -11.53
CA GLY A 4 22.24 -13.06 -11.91
C GLY A 4 22.85 -12.32 -10.72
N PRO A 5 23.68 -11.29 -10.95
CA PRO A 5 24.25 -10.49 -9.87
C PRO A 5 23.16 -9.72 -9.11
N LEU A 6 23.31 -9.64 -7.78
CA LEU A 6 22.38 -8.89 -6.94
C LEU A 6 22.40 -7.39 -7.28
N SER A 7 21.23 -6.75 -7.24
CA SER A 7 21.17 -5.29 -7.27
C SER A 7 21.97 -4.71 -6.10
N THR A 8 22.49 -3.47 -6.23
CA THR A 8 23.24 -2.81 -5.15
C THR A 8 22.45 -2.75 -3.84
N GLN A 9 21.12 -2.60 -3.92
CA GLN A 9 20.26 -2.58 -2.74
C GLN A 9 20.13 -3.97 -2.11
N SER A 10 19.97 -5.02 -2.92
CA SER A 10 19.93 -6.42 -2.45
C SER A 10 21.26 -6.84 -1.87
N ALA A 11 22.37 -6.48 -2.52
CA ALA A 11 23.73 -6.72 -2.01
C ALA A 11 23.96 -6.02 -0.65
N ARG A 12 23.50 -4.77 -0.50
CA ARG A 12 23.56 -4.05 0.77
C ARG A 12 22.75 -4.76 1.87
N GLN A 13 21.58 -5.29 1.54
CA GLN A 13 20.75 -6.03 2.49
C GLN A 13 21.40 -7.35 2.87
N ALA A 14 21.89 -8.13 1.91
CA ALA A 14 22.61 -9.38 2.17
C ALA A 14 23.84 -9.14 3.06
N PHE A 15 24.59 -8.08 2.80
CA PHE A 15 25.72 -7.71 3.64
C PHE A 15 25.32 -7.34 5.08
N ARG A 16 24.18 -6.65 5.28
CA ARG A 16 23.66 -6.37 6.62
C ARG A 16 23.32 -7.64 7.39
N VAL A 17 22.68 -8.61 6.71
CA VAL A 17 22.34 -9.90 7.32
C VAL A 17 23.60 -10.67 7.71
N ALA A 18 24.61 -10.74 6.79
CA ALA A 18 25.89 -11.39 7.06
C ALA A 18 26.63 -10.75 8.26
N ARG A 19 26.65 -9.41 8.32
CA ARG A 19 27.23 -8.71 9.50
C ARG A 19 26.51 -9.00 10.79
N ALA A 20 25.18 -9.01 10.78
CA ALA A 20 24.41 -9.33 11.98
C ALA A 20 24.71 -10.76 12.47
N LEU A 21 24.85 -11.72 11.53
CA LEU A 21 25.21 -13.10 11.86
C LEU A 21 26.63 -13.18 12.45
N THR A 22 27.61 -12.51 11.84
CA THR A 22 29.02 -12.54 12.35
C THR A 22 29.15 -11.83 13.69
N ALA A 23 28.40 -10.74 13.91
CA ALA A 23 28.32 -10.07 15.21
C ALA A 23 27.71 -10.98 16.27
N PHE A 24 26.62 -11.68 15.95
CA PHE A 24 26.03 -12.68 16.85
C PHE A 24 27.00 -13.80 17.18
N ALA A 25 27.67 -14.37 16.17
CA ALA A 25 28.63 -15.46 16.37
C ALA A 25 29.83 -15.03 17.27
N LYS A 26 30.29 -13.78 17.13
CA LYS A 26 31.30 -13.22 18.05
C LYS A 26 30.75 -13.08 19.46
N ASN A 27 29.57 -12.51 19.62
CA ASN A 27 28.98 -12.26 20.92
C ASN A 27 28.65 -13.56 21.70
N THR A 28 28.43 -14.65 20.97
CA THR A 28 28.16 -15.99 21.53
C THR A 28 29.41 -16.85 21.65
N GLY A 29 30.60 -16.32 21.33
CA GLY A 29 31.87 -17.03 21.50
C GLY A 29 32.22 -18.00 20.38
N TYR A 30 31.43 -18.09 19.28
CA TYR A 30 31.75 -18.92 18.13
C TYR A 30 32.88 -18.33 17.25
N LEU A 31 33.07 -17.01 17.29
CA LEU A 31 34.14 -16.31 16.60
C LEU A 31 34.92 -15.42 17.57
N GLU A 32 36.24 -15.48 17.51
CA GLU A 32 37.09 -14.58 18.30
C GLU A 32 37.05 -13.13 17.76
N ARG A 33 36.87 -12.97 16.44
CA ARG A 33 36.84 -11.68 15.75
C ARG A 33 35.64 -11.58 14.84
N GLU A 34 35.14 -10.35 14.62
CA GLU A 34 34.04 -10.07 13.70
C GLU A 34 34.60 -9.72 12.31
N PRO A 35 34.51 -10.63 11.32
CA PRO A 35 35.10 -10.39 9.98
C PRO A 35 34.44 -9.22 9.23
N GLY A 36 33.19 -8.90 9.55
CA GLY A 36 32.43 -7.85 8.87
C GLY A 36 32.74 -6.40 9.28
N VAL A 37 33.54 -6.19 10.35
CA VAL A 37 33.82 -4.83 10.88
C VAL A 37 34.61 -3.98 9.88
N LEU A 38 35.58 -4.57 9.22
CA LEU A 38 36.48 -3.86 8.28
C LEU A 38 35.87 -3.64 6.90
N VAL A 39 34.79 -4.33 6.57
CA VAL A 39 34.15 -4.22 5.27
C VAL A 39 33.13 -3.07 5.28
N LYS A 40 33.37 -2.06 4.45
CA LYS A 40 32.42 -0.96 4.27
C LYS A 40 31.16 -1.44 3.55
N ASN A 41 29.99 -1.05 4.06
CA ASN A 41 28.73 -1.37 3.41
C ASN A 41 28.58 -0.62 2.08
N PHE A 42 27.83 -1.21 1.15
CA PHE A 42 27.57 -0.63 -0.15
C PHE A 42 26.87 0.74 -0.02
N ARG A 43 27.37 1.74 -0.75
CA ARG A 43 26.70 3.03 -0.90
C ARG A 43 25.64 2.89 -2.00
N VAL A 44 24.38 3.12 -1.66
CA VAL A 44 23.29 3.23 -2.64
C VAL A 44 23.11 4.71 -2.96
N PRO A 45 23.23 5.12 -4.23
CA PRO A 45 22.97 6.50 -4.63
C PRO A 45 21.56 6.92 -4.22
N ARG A 46 21.42 8.13 -3.65
CA ARG A 46 20.13 8.66 -3.21
C ARG A 46 19.15 8.90 -4.37
N HIS A 47 19.67 9.04 -5.60
CA HIS A 47 18.87 9.35 -6.79
C HIS A 47 18.23 8.12 -7.47
N ALA A 48 18.47 6.91 -6.99
CA ALA A 48 17.83 5.70 -7.50
C ALA A 48 16.47 5.41 -6.80
N ARG A 49 15.75 6.45 -6.33
CA ARG A 49 14.36 6.26 -5.88
C ARG A 49 13.49 6.06 -7.11
N VAL A 50 13.05 4.85 -7.32
CA VAL A 50 11.91 4.57 -8.20
C VAL A 50 10.73 5.35 -7.63
N GLU A 51 10.20 6.30 -8.39
CA GLU A 51 8.92 6.94 -8.03
C GLU A 51 7.85 5.84 -8.02
N ARG A 52 7.38 5.52 -6.83
CA ARG A 52 6.32 4.52 -6.61
C ARG A 52 4.99 5.23 -6.46
N TYR A 53 4.68 6.04 -7.46
CA TYR A 53 3.48 6.88 -7.49
C TYR A 53 2.66 6.52 -8.74
N LEU A 54 1.36 6.35 -8.53
CA LEU A 54 0.39 6.17 -9.59
C LEU A 54 -0.47 7.43 -9.64
N GLY A 55 -0.16 8.34 -10.54
CA GLY A 55 -0.97 9.55 -10.69
C GLY A 55 -2.43 9.25 -11.05
N PRO A 56 -3.34 10.23 -10.87
CA PRO A 56 -4.78 10.03 -11.11
C PRO A 56 -5.11 9.49 -12.49
N ALA A 57 -4.40 9.94 -13.54
CA ALA A 57 -4.57 9.45 -14.90
C ALA A 57 -4.19 7.96 -15.06
N THR A 58 -3.23 7.47 -14.27
CA THR A 58 -2.83 6.05 -14.27
C THR A 58 -3.81 5.21 -13.44
N ILE A 59 -4.31 5.74 -12.34
CA ILE A 59 -5.36 5.09 -11.52
C ILE A 59 -6.64 4.89 -12.34
N ALA A 60 -7.02 5.84 -13.20
CA ALA A 60 -8.19 5.71 -14.06
C ALA A 60 -8.20 4.42 -14.93
N TYR A 61 -7.02 3.90 -15.31
CA TYR A 61 -6.93 2.61 -16.00
C TYR A 61 -7.27 1.43 -15.08
N VAL A 62 -6.98 1.54 -13.80
CA VAL A 62 -7.38 0.49 -12.83
C VAL A 62 -8.89 0.54 -12.62
N ASP A 63 -9.49 1.73 -12.53
CA ASP A 63 -10.94 1.89 -12.45
C ASP A 63 -11.63 1.33 -13.70
N ALA A 64 -11.07 1.57 -14.89
CA ALA A 64 -11.56 0.99 -16.14
C ALA A 64 -11.45 -0.55 -16.16
N ALA A 65 -10.34 -1.10 -15.67
CA ALA A 65 -10.15 -2.55 -15.54
C ALA A 65 -11.17 -3.16 -14.56
N ILE A 66 -11.44 -2.50 -13.43
CA ILE A 66 -12.47 -2.91 -12.47
C ILE A 66 -13.87 -2.85 -13.12
N ALA A 67 -14.17 -1.80 -13.87
CA ALA A 67 -15.45 -1.67 -14.57
C ALA A 67 -15.66 -2.79 -15.60
N ALA A 68 -14.58 -3.31 -16.19
CA ALA A 68 -14.59 -4.41 -17.15
C ALA A 68 -14.62 -5.81 -16.51
N LEU A 69 -14.53 -5.92 -15.16
CA LEU A 69 -14.59 -7.22 -14.48
C LEU A 69 -15.92 -7.94 -14.77
N PRO A 70 -15.91 -9.30 -14.85
CA PRO A 70 -17.11 -10.07 -15.19
C PRO A 70 -18.24 -9.85 -14.17
N ARG A 71 -19.42 -9.54 -14.68
CA ARG A 71 -20.65 -9.36 -13.89
C ARG A 71 -21.73 -10.32 -14.41
N ALA A 72 -22.42 -10.99 -13.48
CA ALA A 72 -23.68 -11.64 -13.80
C ALA A 72 -24.79 -10.57 -13.90
N PRO A 73 -25.93 -10.81 -14.64
CA PRO A 73 -27.01 -9.87 -14.70
C PRO A 73 -27.47 -9.42 -13.28
N GLY A 74 -27.24 -8.16 -12.94
CA GLY A 74 -27.61 -7.56 -11.65
C GLY A 74 -26.70 -7.87 -10.45
N GLN A 75 -25.61 -8.64 -10.64
CA GLN A 75 -24.67 -8.96 -9.55
C GLN A 75 -23.23 -9.06 -10.04
N GLU A 76 -22.29 -8.57 -9.24
CA GLU A 76 -20.87 -8.86 -9.46
C GLU A 76 -20.58 -10.33 -9.12
N THR A 77 -19.68 -10.97 -9.89
CA THR A 77 -19.16 -12.29 -9.54
C THR A 77 -18.35 -12.20 -8.24
N ARG A 78 -18.16 -13.34 -7.54
CA ARG A 78 -17.35 -13.36 -6.32
C ARG A 78 -15.94 -12.80 -6.50
N SER A 79 -15.33 -13.07 -7.66
CA SER A 79 -13.99 -12.52 -7.94
C SER A 79 -14.04 -11.03 -8.21
N ALA A 80 -14.97 -10.55 -9.03
CA ALA A 80 -15.11 -9.14 -9.35
C ALA A 80 -15.38 -8.30 -8.09
N ALA A 81 -16.35 -8.73 -7.27
CA ALA A 81 -16.69 -8.03 -6.03
C ALA A 81 -15.52 -8.00 -5.03
N ARG A 82 -14.78 -9.12 -4.89
CA ARG A 82 -13.58 -9.18 -4.03
C ARG A 82 -12.48 -8.25 -4.56
N ASP A 83 -12.20 -8.32 -5.84
CA ASP A 83 -11.06 -7.62 -6.44
C ASP A 83 -11.32 -6.10 -6.43
N HIS A 84 -12.55 -5.68 -6.69
CA HIS A 84 -13.00 -4.30 -6.53
C HIS A 84 -12.87 -3.82 -5.07
N PHE A 85 -13.42 -4.57 -4.11
CA PHE A 85 -13.29 -4.24 -2.68
C PHE A 85 -11.82 -4.11 -2.26
N LEU A 86 -10.97 -5.04 -2.66
CA LEU A 86 -9.54 -5.00 -2.30
C LEU A 86 -8.84 -3.77 -2.85
N PHE A 87 -9.10 -3.41 -4.10
CA PHE A 87 -8.52 -2.20 -4.68
C PHE A 87 -8.95 -0.96 -3.91
N VAL A 88 -10.27 -0.78 -3.70
CA VAL A 88 -10.81 0.36 -2.95
C VAL A 88 -10.25 0.38 -1.52
N ALA A 89 -10.20 -0.77 -0.84
CA ALA A 89 -9.64 -0.85 0.51
C ALA A 89 -8.17 -0.38 0.57
N PHE A 90 -7.33 -0.78 -0.40
CA PHE A 90 -5.92 -0.35 -0.42
C PHE A 90 -5.75 1.12 -0.81
N VAL A 91 -6.49 1.61 -1.81
CA VAL A 91 -6.31 2.98 -2.30
C VAL A 91 -6.86 4.02 -1.33
N THR A 92 -7.95 3.69 -0.60
CA THR A 92 -8.57 4.64 0.35
C THR A 92 -7.93 4.61 1.73
N THR A 93 -7.51 3.43 2.22
CA THR A 93 -6.99 3.31 3.58
C THR A 93 -5.45 3.35 3.65
N GLY A 94 -4.77 3.03 2.55
CA GLY A 94 -3.32 2.85 2.57
C GLY A 94 -2.85 1.73 3.51
N ALA A 95 -3.69 0.74 3.79
CA ALA A 95 -3.36 -0.39 4.65
C ALA A 95 -2.16 -1.19 4.10
N ARG A 96 -1.45 -1.89 4.98
CA ARG A 96 -0.43 -2.87 4.55
C ARG A 96 -1.10 -4.13 4.05
N LEU A 97 -0.46 -4.81 3.11
CA LEU A 97 -0.95 -6.08 2.56
C LEU A 97 -1.25 -7.11 3.66
N SER A 98 -0.34 -7.26 4.62
CA SER A 98 -0.51 -8.19 5.74
C SER A 98 -1.67 -7.81 6.66
N GLU A 99 -1.92 -6.51 6.85
CA GLU A 99 -3.02 -6.01 7.66
C GLU A 99 -4.38 -6.40 7.07
N ILE A 100 -4.56 -6.24 5.76
CA ILE A 100 -5.79 -6.64 5.06
C ILE A 100 -5.92 -8.17 5.00
N ALA A 101 -4.84 -8.89 4.69
CA ALA A 101 -4.87 -10.34 4.54
C ALA A 101 -5.14 -11.09 5.86
N GLN A 102 -4.82 -10.49 7.01
CA GLN A 102 -5.01 -11.09 8.33
C GLN A 102 -6.27 -10.62 9.04
N ALA A 103 -6.93 -9.57 8.54
CA ALA A 103 -8.12 -9.02 9.16
C ALA A 103 -9.34 -9.98 9.03
N SER A 104 -10.29 -9.83 9.94
CA SER A 104 -11.64 -10.39 9.81
C SER A 104 -12.61 -9.33 9.26
N MET A 105 -13.76 -9.75 8.80
CA MET A 105 -14.81 -8.82 8.37
C MET A 105 -15.33 -7.96 9.51
N GLY A 106 -15.34 -8.49 10.75
CA GLY A 106 -15.68 -7.72 11.95
C GLY A 106 -14.69 -6.63 12.31
N ALA A 107 -13.50 -6.63 11.69
CA ALA A 107 -12.56 -5.51 11.82
C ALA A 107 -13.10 -4.21 11.20
N ILE A 108 -14.07 -4.29 10.27
CA ILE A 108 -14.78 -3.14 9.72
C ILE A 108 -16.11 -3.00 10.47
N HIS A 109 -16.22 -2.01 11.34
CA HIS A 109 -17.44 -1.76 12.09
C HIS A 109 -17.62 -0.28 12.45
N LEU A 110 -18.86 0.07 12.74
CA LEU A 110 -19.27 1.39 13.23
C LEU A 110 -18.88 1.52 14.70
N GLU A 111 -18.23 2.60 15.08
CA GLU A 111 -17.95 2.94 16.48
C GLU A 111 -19.00 3.89 17.09
N ALA A 112 -18.87 4.14 18.38
CA ALA A 112 -19.82 4.97 19.14
C ALA A 112 -19.84 6.45 18.70
N ASP A 113 -18.86 6.89 17.92
CA ASP A 113 -18.76 8.23 17.33
C ASP A 113 -19.42 8.34 15.95
N ASP A 114 -20.22 7.34 15.56
CA ASP A 114 -20.89 7.20 14.26
C ASP A 114 -19.91 7.20 13.06
N ARG A 115 -18.70 6.73 13.27
CA ARG A 115 -17.68 6.59 12.21
C ARG A 115 -17.33 5.14 11.97
N TRP A 116 -17.15 4.81 10.69
CA TRP A 116 -16.68 3.50 10.28
C TRP A 116 -15.16 3.42 10.33
N TRP A 117 -14.66 2.37 10.96
CA TRP A 117 -13.24 2.11 11.11
C TRP A 117 -12.88 0.70 10.70
N LEU A 118 -11.70 0.56 10.10
CA LEU A 118 -11.02 -0.71 9.89
C LEU A 118 -9.93 -0.86 10.95
N HIS A 119 -10.11 -1.82 11.84
CA HIS A 119 -9.16 -2.18 12.89
C HIS A 119 -8.13 -3.16 12.37
N VAL A 120 -6.86 -2.80 12.42
CA VAL A 120 -5.77 -3.64 11.93
C VAL A 120 -4.66 -3.76 12.98
N VAL A 121 -3.91 -4.86 12.89
CA VAL A 121 -2.72 -5.08 13.69
C VAL A 121 -1.51 -4.83 12.82
N GLY A 122 -0.75 -3.80 13.15
CA GLY A 122 0.44 -3.40 12.43
C GLY A 122 1.69 -4.19 12.83
N LYS A 123 2.84 -3.77 12.32
CA LYS A 123 4.13 -4.36 12.68
C LYS A 123 4.39 -4.25 14.19
N GLY A 124 4.81 -5.36 14.80
CA GLY A 124 5.07 -5.44 16.26
C GLY A 124 3.80 -5.47 17.10
N ASP A 125 2.73 -6.07 16.57
CA ASP A 125 1.42 -6.27 17.20
C ASP A 125 0.76 -4.97 17.72
N LYS A 126 1.11 -3.84 17.09
CA LYS A 126 0.52 -2.54 17.42
C LYS A 126 -0.83 -2.37 16.74
N PRO A 127 -1.95 -2.29 17.50
CA PRO A 127 -3.26 -2.03 16.93
C PRO A 127 -3.32 -0.59 16.40
N ARG A 128 -4.01 -0.40 15.28
CA ARG A 128 -4.34 0.91 14.72
C ARG A 128 -5.67 0.88 14.00
N ARG A 129 -6.27 2.05 13.85
CA ARG A 129 -7.53 2.24 13.14
C ARG A 129 -7.29 3.00 11.85
N LEU A 130 -7.99 2.61 10.80
CA LEU A 130 -7.99 3.28 9.51
C LEU A 130 -9.43 3.73 9.21
N PRO A 131 -9.65 4.97 8.80
CA PRO A 131 -10.99 5.44 8.46
C PRO A 131 -11.52 4.68 7.24
N VAL A 132 -12.82 4.38 7.25
CA VAL A 132 -13.52 3.74 6.14
C VAL A 132 -14.47 4.76 5.53
N CYS A 133 -14.30 5.05 4.24
CA CYS A 133 -15.19 5.94 3.50
C CYS A 133 -16.42 5.20 2.97
N ASP A 134 -17.43 5.97 2.56
CA ASP A 134 -18.71 5.43 2.06
C ASP A 134 -18.51 4.52 0.84
N GLU A 135 -17.58 4.86 -0.06
CA GLU A 135 -17.23 4.05 -1.22
C GLU A 135 -16.71 2.66 -0.80
N MET A 136 -15.77 2.62 0.13
CA MET A 136 -15.23 1.36 0.64
C MET A 136 -16.32 0.52 1.32
N LEU A 137 -17.20 1.17 2.08
CA LEU A 137 -18.31 0.49 2.74
C LEU A 137 -19.29 -0.09 1.73
N ALA A 138 -19.65 0.65 0.68
CA ALA A 138 -20.51 0.16 -0.39
C ALA A 138 -19.90 -1.05 -1.12
N CYS A 139 -18.62 -0.97 -1.49
CA CYS A 139 -17.90 -2.09 -2.08
C CYS A 139 -17.86 -3.31 -1.15
N PHE A 140 -17.64 -3.08 0.15
CA PHE A 140 -17.63 -4.14 1.15
C PHE A 140 -18.99 -4.85 1.27
N GLN A 141 -20.09 -4.12 1.23
CA GLN A 141 -21.44 -4.68 1.26
C GLN A 141 -21.71 -5.55 0.03
N VAL A 142 -21.39 -5.06 -1.16
CA VAL A 142 -21.50 -5.81 -2.43
C VAL A 142 -20.65 -7.09 -2.37
N TYR A 143 -19.41 -6.97 -1.90
CA TYR A 143 -18.51 -8.11 -1.72
C TYR A 143 -19.09 -9.17 -0.78
N ARG A 144 -19.62 -8.78 0.39
CA ARG A 144 -20.25 -9.71 1.32
C ARG A 144 -21.46 -10.42 0.69
N GLN A 145 -22.32 -9.68 0.01
CA GLN A 145 -23.49 -10.23 -0.69
C GLN A 145 -23.10 -11.24 -1.79
N ALA A 146 -22.03 -10.98 -2.56
CA ALA A 146 -21.53 -11.91 -3.57
C ALA A 146 -21.09 -13.25 -2.96
N PHE A 147 -20.71 -13.27 -1.69
CA PHE A 147 -20.39 -14.49 -0.92
C PHE A 147 -21.58 -15.01 -0.10
N SER A 148 -22.78 -14.53 -0.35
CA SER A 148 -24.01 -14.92 0.37
C SER A 148 -23.93 -14.62 1.89
N LEU A 149 -23.21 -13.58 2.27
CA LEU A 149 -23.15 -13.05 3.63
C LEU A 149 -24.10 -11.85 3.77
N ALA A 150 -24.54 -11.57 4.99
CA ALA A 150 -25.31 -10.36 5.26
C ALA A 150 -24.51 -9.10 4.86
N PRO A 151 -25.13 -8.06 4.27
CA PRO A 151 -24.42 -6.86 3.83
C PRO A 151 -23.74 -6.12 4.99
N THR A 152 -24.36 -6.14 6.16
CA THR A 152 -23.81 -5.56 7.39
C THR A 152 -22.98 -6.57 8.17
N THR A 153 -21.99 -6.07 8.88
CA THR A 153 -21.14 -6.87 9.78
C THR A 153 -21.27 -6.37 11.22
N HIS A 154 -20.80 -7.13 12.17
CA HIS A 154 -20.66 -6.75 13.56
C HIS A 154 -19.23 -7.02 14.06
N ARG A 155 -18.82 -6.34 15.12
CA ARG A 155 -17.43 -6.39 15.66
C ARG A 155 -16.91 -7.80 16.00
N HIS A 156 -17.79 -8.75 16.19
CA HIS A 156 -17.46 -10.15 16.51
C HIS A 156 -17.52 -11.09 15.29
N ASP A 157 -17.68 -10.55 14.08
CA ASP A 157 -17.65 -11.35 12.85
C ASP A 157 -16.22 -11.82 12.58
N THR A 158 -15.96 -13.11 12.78
CA THR A 158 -14.65 -13.75 12.60
C THR A 158 -14.41 -14.21 11.18
N THR A 159 -15.36 -13.99 10.25
CA THR A 159 -15.17 -14.31 8.83
C THR A 159 -13.91 -13.61 8.31
N PRO A 160 -12.97 -14.31 7.65
CA PRO A 160 -11.79 -13.65 7.10
C PRO A 160 -12.16 -12.52 6.14
N LEU A 161 -11.42 -11.41 6.20
CA LEU A 161 -11.71 -10.25 5.36
C LEU A 161 -11.49 -10.56 3.88
N VAL A 162 -10.50 -11.37 3.53
CA VAL A 162 -10.18 -11.73 2.14
C VAL A 162 -10.48 -13.21 1.89
N LEU A 163 -11.52 -13.48 1.09
CA LEU A 163 -12.05 -14.81 0.86
C LEU A 163 -11.56 -15.44 -0.45
N SER A 164 -11.42 -16.76 -0.42
CA SER A 164 -11.19 -17.57 -1.60
C SER A 164 -12.46 -17.67 -2.45
N VAL A 165 -12.37 -17.32 -3.72
CA VAL A 165 -13.48 -17.46 -4.69
C VAL A 165 -13.75 -18.91 -5.08
N ARG A 166 -12.79 -19.81 -4.84
CA ARG A 166 -12.87 -21.22 -5.22
C ARG A 166 -13.56 -22.10 -4.17
N ARG A 167 -13.75 -21.59 -2.96
CA ARG A 167 -14.33 -22.34 -1.85
C ARG A 167 -15.79 -21.95 -1.64
N ARG A 168 -16.64 -22.92 -1.30
CA ARG A 168 -18.03 -22.67 -0.92
C ARG A 168 -18.14 -22.09 0.50
N VAL A 169 -17.30 -22.61 1.40
CA VAL A 169 -17.20 -22.09 2.78
C VAL A 169 -16.25 -20.88 2.81
N PRO A 170 -16.57 -19.81 3.54
CA PRO A 170 -15.68 -18.67 3.70
C PRO A 170 -14.30 -19.12 4.21
N THR A 171 -13.31 -19.05 3.33
CA THR A 171 -11.94 -19.49 3.60
C THR A 171 -11.01 -18.36 3.23
N ALA A 172 -10.10 -18.02 4.15
CA ALA A 172 -9.09 -16.97 3.91
C ALA A 172 -8.17 -17.32 2.74
N ILE A 173 -7.71 -16.29 2.04
CA ILE A 173 -6.50 -16.37 1.22
C ILE A 173 -5.36 -15.62 1.92
N GLY A 174 -4.14 -16.14 1.79
CA GLY A 174 -2.96 -15.52 2.40
C GLY A 174 -2.52 -14.23 1.70
N ALA A 175 -1.53 -13.57 2.29
CA ALA A 175 -1.00 -12.31 1.78
C ALA A 175 -0.47 -12.40 0.34
N GLU A 176 0.18 -13.50 -0.03
CA GLU A 176 0.68 -13.71 -1.39
C GLU A 176 -0.46 -13.77 -2.42
N ALA A 177 -1.52 -14.54 -2.14
CA ALA A 177 -2.67 -14.63 -3.02
C ALA A 177 -3.44 -13.28 -3.11
N THR A 178 -3.50 -12.53 -2.01
CA THR A 178 -4.05 -11.16 -1.99
C THR A 178 -3.21 -10.22 -2.86
N ALA A 179 -1.87 -10.30 -2.77
CA ALA A 179 -0.97 -9.53 -3.61
C ALA A 179 -1.16 -9.86 -5.09
N ASN A 180 -1.27 -11.14 -5.42
CA ASN A 180 -1.49 -11.61 -6.80
C ASN A 180 -2.82 -11.10 -7.38
N THR A 181 -3.87 -10.99 -6.57
CA THR A 181 -5.14 -10.38 -6.97
C THR A 181 -4.94 -8.94 -7.42
N ILE A 182 -4.29 -8.12 -6.61
CA ILE A 182 -4.02 -6.71 -6.94
C ILE A 182 -3.09 -6.59 -8.15
N THR A 183 -2.06 -7.43 -8.25
CA THR A 183 -1.17 -7.47 -9.42
C THR A 183 -1.93 -7.85 -10.70
N GLY A 184 -2.92 -8.73 -10.61
CA GLY A 184 -3.80 -9.07 -11.72
C GLY A 184 -4.59 -7.87 -12.24
N LEU A 185 -5.15 -7.05 -11.35
CA LEU A 185 -5.83 -5.80 -11.73
C LEU A 185 -4.87 -4.81 -12.41
N PHE A 186 -3.68 -4.63 -11.88
CA PHE A 186 -2.67 -3.77 -12.51
C PHE A 186 -2.24 -4.28 -13.89
N THR A 187 -2.15 -5.60 -14.07
CA THR A 187 -1.85 -6.19 -15.38
C THR A 187 -2.94 -5.87 -16.40
N GLN A 188 -4.22 -6.05 -16.01
CA GLN A 188 -5.35 -5.70 -16.88
C GLN A 188 -5.39 -4.21 -17.21
N ALA A 189 -5.15 -3.34 -16.21
CA ALA A 189 -5.05 -1.90 -16.41
C ALA A 189 -3.88 -1.52 -17.35
N ALA A 190 -2.75 -2.21 -17.22
CA ALA A 190 -1.59 -2.01 -18.11
C ALA A 190 -1.92 -2.40 -19.56
N ASP A 191 -2.67 -3.49 -19.76
CA ASP A 191 -3.12 -3.91 -21.10
C ASP A 191 -4.05 -2.87 -21.73
N LEU A 192 -4.95 -2.25 -20.95
CA LEU A 192 -5.79 -1.15 -21.42
C LEU A 192 -4.94 0.08 -21.82
N ALA A 193 -3.98 0.47 -20.98
CA ALA A 193 -3.08 1.58 -21.28
C ALA A 193 -2.23 1.31 -22.54
N ALA A 194 -1.78 0.06 -22.73
CA ALA A 194 -1.04 -0.36 -23.91
C ALA A 194 -1.88 -0.23 -25.21
N ILE A 195 -3.16 -0.63 -25.17
CA ILE A 195 -4.11 -0.49 -26.29
C ILE A 195 -4.25 0.98 -26.69
N GLU A 196 -4.24 1.91 -25.73
CA GLU A 196 -4.31 3.35 -25.97
C GLU A 196 -2.95 4.00 -26.29
N GLY A 197 -1.87 3.23 -26.35
CA GLY A 197 -0.52 3.73 -26.62
C GLY A 197 0.10 4.56 -25.46
N LYS A 198 -0.40 4.41 -24.25
CA LYS A 198 0.09 5.14 -23.05
C LYS A 198 1.24 4.37 -22.36
N LEU A 199 2.39 4.34 -23.01
CA LEU A 199 3.55 3.54 -22.60
C LEU A 199 4.05 3.84 -21.19
N ASP A 200 4.01 5.10 -20.73
CA ASP A 200 4.43 5.47 -19.38
C ASP A 200 3.48 4.89 -18.33
N ALA A 201 2.16 4.97 -18.56
CA ALA A 201 1.15 4.39 -17.68
C ALA A 201 1.25 2.87 -17.67
N GLU A 202 1.38 2.23 -18.83
CA GLU A 202 1.64 0.78 -18.94
C GLU A 202 2.86 0.37 -18.12
N GLY A 203 4.00 1.03 -18.35
CA GLY A 203 5.27 0.72 -17.67
C GLY A 203 5.20 0.90 -16.15
N ALA A 204 4.44 1.89 -15.66
CA ALA A 204 4.19 2.10 -14.24
C ALA A 204 3.29 0.98 -13.66
N LEU A 205 2.18 0.66 -14.32
CA LEU A 205 1.21 -0.35 -13.89
C LEU A 205 1.83 -1.76 -13.85
N ARG A 206 2.65 -2.14 -14.82
CA ARG A 206 3.35 -3.45 -14.82
C ARG A 206 4.34 -3.61 -13.65
N LYS A 207 4.80 -2.52 -13.06
CA LYS A 207 5.69 -2.51 -11.88
C LYS A 207 4.93 -2.29 -10.57
N ALA A 208 3.66 -1.91 -10.65
CA ALA A 208 2.86 -1.55 -9.48
C ALA A 208 2.57 -2.76 -8.58
N SER A 209 2.31 -2.47 -7.33
CA SER A 209 1.93 -3.44 -6.31
C SER A 209 1.02 -2.76 -5.27
N ALA A 210 0.38 -3.53 -4.39
CA ALA A 210 -0.42 -2.98 -3.29
C ALA A 210 0.34 -1.92 -2.46
N HIS A 211 1.68 -2.02 -2.40
CA HIS A 211 2.50 -1.02 -1.71
C HIS A 211 2.49 0.35 -2.41
N TRP A 212 2.31 0.40 -3.73
CA TRP A 212 2.20 1.65 -4.48
C TRP A 212 0.88 2.37 -4.16
N LEU A 213 -0.23 1.64 -3.98
CA LEU A 213 -1.50 2.24 -3.54
C LEU A 213 -1.37 2.89 -2.17
N ARG A 214 -0.65 2.24 -1.26
CA ARG A 214 -0.34 2.85 0.03
C ARG A 214 0.56 4.10 -0.12
N HIS A 215 1.54 4.08 -1.01
CA HIS A 215 2.36 5.27 -1.30
C HIS A 215 1.48 6.40 -1.83
N GLU A 216 0.59 6.10 -2.78
CA GLU A 216 -0.36 7.04 -3.36
C GLU A 216 -1.20 7.71 -2.28
N MET A 217 -1.89 6.91 -1.45
CA MET A 217 -2.74 7.41 -0.38
C MET A 217 -1.98 8.31 0.60
N LEU A 218 -0.79 7.89 1.05
CA LEU A 218 0.01 8.67 1.99
C LEU A 218 0.57 9.95 1.37
N THR A 219 0.98 9.91 0.11
CA THR A 219 1.43 11.08 -0.65
C THR A 219 0.28 12.08 -0.81
N SER A 220 -0.89 11.61 -1.22
CA SER A 220 -2.08 12.44 -1.37
C SER A 220 -2.51 13.06 -0.05
N LEU A 221 -2.50 12.28 1.06
CA LEU A 221 -2.83 12.78 2.40
C LEU A 221 -1.88 13.90 2.82
N VAL A 222 -0.56 13.67 2.70
CA VAL A 222 0.46 14.65 3.09
C VAL A 222 0.43 15.89 2.20
N ASN A 223 0.24 15.73 0.89
CA ASN A 223 0.15 16.86 -0.04
C ASN A 223 -1.10 17.72 0.20
N HIS A 224 -2.24 17.07 0.50
CA HIS A 224 -3.50 17.76 0.76
C HIS A 224 -3.49 18.52 2.09
N THR A 225 -2.94 17.92 3.14
CA THR A 225 -2.97 18.49 4.50
C THR A 225 -1.73 19.32 4.83
N GLY A 226 -0.61 19.12 4.15
CA GLY A 226 0.69 19.67 4.52
C GLY A 226 1.28 19.09 5.80
N ASP A 227 0.60 18.12 6.42
CA ASP A 227 0.95 17.56 7.74
C ASP A 227 1.63 16.19 7.63
N LEU A 228 2.96 16.20 7.77
CA LEU A 228 3.78 14.98 7.81
C LEU A 228 3.50 14.11 9.02
N LYS A 229 3.12 14.72 10.15
CA LYS A 229 2.84 13.98 11.36
C LYS A 229 1.56 13.16 11.21
N LEU A 230 0.52 13.77 10.63
CA LEU A 230 -0.70 13.07 10.27
C LEU A 230 -0.43 11.88 9.34
N GLY A 231 0.39 12.10 8.30
CA GLY A 231 0.81 11.01 7.39
C GLY A 231 1.58 9.90 8.11
N GLN A 232 2.46 10.25 9.05
CA GLN A 232 3.21 9.29 9.88
C GLN A 232 2.27 8.45 10.75
N ASP A 233 1.35 9.10 11.45
CA ASP A 233 0.41 8.46 12.37
C ASP A 233 -0.55 7.55 11.60
N HIS A 234 -1.09 8.03 10.47
CA HIS A 234 -1.92 7.21 9.58
C HIS A 234 -1.15 6.00 9.03
N ALA A 235 0.11 6.19 8.65
CA ALA A 235 0.97 5.10 8.19
C ALA A 235 1.36 4.11 9.30
N GLY A 236 1.29 4.50 10.57
CA GLY A 236 1.86 3.74 11.68
C GLY A 236 3.38 3.55 11.49
N HIS A 237 4.09 4.63 11.13
CA HIS A 237 5.55 4.64 11.03
C HIS A 237 6.17 5.11 12.34
N GLU A 238 7.04 4.30 12.93
CA GLU A 238 7.78 4.66 14.14
C GLU A 238 8.78 5.79 13.89
N ASN A 239 9.26 5.94 12.65
CA ASN A 239 10.26 6.94 12.29
C ASN A 239 9.74 7.86 11.17
N ILE A 240 9.75 9.18 11.42
CA ILE A 240 9.31 10.22 10.49
C ILE A 240 10.13 10.23 9.19
N SER A 241 11.39 9.78 9.22
CA SER A 241 12.24 9.69 8.02
C SER A 241 11.66 8.75 6.96
N THR A 242 10.83 7.79 7.35
CA THR A 242 10.10 6.91 6.44
C THR A 242 8.97 7.66 5.74
N THR A 243 8.32 8.59 6.43
CA THR A 243 7.23 9.41 5.91
C THR A 243 7.76 10.57 5.05
N GLY A 244 8.93 11.12 5.35
CA GLY A 244 9.57 12.19 4.57
C GLY A 244 9.81 11.83 3.08
N GLY A 245 9.75 10.54 2.73
CA GLY A 245 9.81 10.09 1.34
C GLY A 245 8.53 10.34 0.53
N TYR A 246 7.41 10.71 1.16
CA TYR A 246 6.13 11.00 0.52
C TYR A 246 5.95 12.49 0.16
N LEU A 247 6.85 13.37 0.58
CA LEU A 247 6.85 14.77 0.16
C LEU A 247 7.42 14.89 -1.26
N HIS A 248 6.58 14.67 -2.25
CA HIS A 248 6.87 15.02 -3.63
C HIS A 248 6.25 16.39 -3.97
N ARG A 249 6.81 17.46 -3.38
CA ARG A 249 6.57 18.77 -3.97
C ARG A 249 7.46 18.89 -5.20
N GLY A 250 6.84 19.06 -6.37
CA GLY A 250 7.55 19.40 -7.59
C GLY A 250 8.48 20.59 -7.39
N GLU A 251 9.54 20.74 -8.17
CA GLU A 251 10.41 21.91 -8.07
C GLU A 251 9.63 23.21 -8.28
N VAL A 252 8.59 23.19 -9.12
CA VAL A 252 7.68 24.31 -9.36
C VAL A 252 6.88 24.65 -8.10
N ASP A 253 6.26 23.66 -7.46
CA ASP A 253 5.49 23.87 -6.23
C ASP A 253 6.37 24.41 -5.09
N ARG A 254 7.62 23.93 -5.01
CA ARG A 254 8.59 24.40 -4.04
C ARG A 254 9.00 25.85 -4.32
N HIS A 255 9.22 26.19 -5.58
CA HIS A 255 9.56 27.53 -6.01
C HIS A 255 8.44 28.51 -5.64
N ASP A 256 7.20 28.19 -5.97
CA ASP A 256 6.03 29.03 -5.71
C ASP A 256 5.77 29.22 -4.22
N ALA A 257 5.87 28.14 -3.43
CA ALA A 257 5.74 28.21 -1.97
C ALA A 257 6.84 29.08 -1.31
N VAL A 258 8.07 28.99 -1.81
CA VAL A 258 9.18 29.83 -1.32
C VAL A 258 8.94 31.30 -1.68
N LEU A 259 8.48 31.58 -2.90
CA LEU A 259 8.16 32.96 -3.31
C LEU A 259 7.00 33.55 -2.49
N ASP A 260 5.97 32.77 -2.21
CA ASP A 260 4.82 33.20 -1.41
C ASP A 260 5.24 33.59 0.02
N VAL A 261 6.04 32.75 0.68
CA VAL A 261 6.61 33.04 1.99
C VAL A 261 7.50 34.30 1.96
N MET A 262 8.33 34.45 0.92
CA MET A 262 9.21 35.62 0.78
C MET A 262 8.41 36.90 0.55
N ASN A 263 7.35 36.87 -0.25
CA ASN A 263 6.48 38.01 -0.53
C ASN A 263 5.68 38.41 0.71
N THR A 264 5.14 37.43 1.44
CA THR A 264 4.42 37.68 2.70
C THR A 264 5.30 38.28 3.76
N ARG A 265 6.55 37.83 3.93
CA ARG A 265 7.52 38.40 4.88
C ARG A 265 7.96 39.82 4.53
N ARG A 266 7.90 40.22 3.26
CA ARG A 266 8.27 41.57 2.78
C ARG A 266 7.07 42.50 2.62
N GLY A 267 5.86 42.10 3.05
CA GLY A 267 4.65 42.95 2.97
C GLY A 267 4.23 43.29 1.53
N ARG A 268 4.67 42.50 0.54
CA ARG A 268 4.22 42.61 -0.86
C ARG A 268 3.07 41.63 -1.09
N THR A 269 1.86 42.07 -0.82
CA THR A 269 0.63 41.43 -1.32
C THR A 269 0.56 41.61 -2.84
N ARG A 270 0.16 40.60 -3.55
CA ARG A 270 -0.19 40.68 -4.98
C ARG A 270 -1.37 41.61 -5.20
#